data_2a0a93abf30ccf5673686d0c2405d640
#
_entry.id   2a0a93abf30ccf5673686d0c2405d640
#
_cell.length_a   1.000
_cell.length_b   1.000
_cell.length_c   1.000
_cell.angle_alpha   90.00
_cell.angle_beta   90.00
_cell.angle_gamma   90.00
#
_symmetry.space_group_name_H-M   'P 1'
#
loop_
_entity.id
_entity.type
_entity.pdbx_description
1 polymer ?
#
loop_
_entity_poly.entity_id
_entity_poly.type
_entity_poly.pdbx_seq_one_letter_code
_entity_poly.pdbx_strand_id
1 'polypeptide(L)'
;MKQTILIRDVQLVQGGISPRCDMLIQDGVIAKLGKDLNESAHFVIDGSRLTALPGLFDMHVHLRDPGQTHKEDIFTGSAAALAGGITGVACMPNTSPAIDSVDTVRYICEKAAYTGVEIHPVGCITKGLKGEEMCDYAALKDAGICAISDDGRPVECAETMRQALIQGDALGLSLIHI
;
A
#
# COMPACT_ATOMS: atom_id res chain seq x y z
N MET A 1 -25.59 -2.81 4.85
CA MET A 1 -26.50 -2.58 3.69
C MET A 1 -25.66 -2.67 2.42
N LYS A 2 -26.13 -3.39 1.42
CA LYS A 2 -25.47 -3.43 0.11
C LYS A 2 -25.58 -2.03 -0.52
N GLN A 3 -24.44 -1.43 -0.81
CA GLN A 3 -24.38 -0.07 -1.35
C GLN A 3 -24.09 -0.14 -2.86
N THR A 4 -24.91 0.55 -3.65
CA THR A 4 -24.73 0.66 -5.10
C THR A 4 -24.50 2.13 -5.48
N ILE A 5 -23.49 2.36 -6.31
CA ILE A 5 -23.12 3.68 -6.86
C ILE A 5 -23.09 3.53 -8.39
N LEU A 6 -23.77 4.42 -9.10
CA LEU A 6 -23.72 4.51 -10.54
C LEU A 6 -23.04 5.82 -10.93
N ILE A 7 -21.89 5.74 -11.58
CA ILE A 7 -21.18 6.90 -12.12
C ILE A 7 -21.51 6.97 -13.62
N ARG A 8 -22.11 8.06 -14.06
CA ARG A 8 -22.54 8.29 -15.44
C ARG A 8 -21.46 8.98 -16.25
N ASP A 9 -21.26 8.54 -17.48
CA ASP A 9 -20.42 9.21 -18.48
C ASP A 9 -19.00 9.54 -17.96
N VAL A 10 -18.33 8.61 -17.26
CA VAL A 10 -16.99 8.80 -16.73
C VAL A 10 -15.93 8.46 -17.78
N GLN A 11 -14.84 9.25 -17.82
CA GLN A 11 -13.66 8.92 -18.60
C GLN A 11 -12.86 7.84 -17.88
N LEU A 12 -12.69 6.67 -18.50
CA LEU A 12 -11.90 5.59 -17.91
C LEU A 12 -10.47 5.61 -18.44
N VAL A 13 -9.48 5.45 -17.54
CA VAL A 13 -8.06 5.31 -17.87
C VAL A 13 -7.52 4.03 -17.24
N GLN A 14 -7.24 3.04 -18.10
CA GLN A 14 -6.64 1.78 -17.69
C GLN A 14 -5.81 1.23 -18.85
N GLY A 15 -4.48 1.35 -18.77
CA GLY A 15 -3.59 0.98 -19.88
C GLY A 15 -3.71 1.86 -21.12
N GLY A 16 -4.46 2.96 -21.05
CA GLY A 16 -4.77 3.91 -22.10
C GLY A 16 -6.08 4.63 -21.82
N ILE A 17 -6.42 5.62 -22.64
CA ILE A 17 -7.68 6.35 -22.53
C ILE A 17 -8.76 5.55 -23.26
N SER A 18 -9.74 5.04 -22.51
CA SER A 18 -10.93 4.36 -23.06
C SER A 18 -12.03 5.35 -23.43
N PRO A 19 -13.01 4.96 -24.26
CA PRO A 19 -14.24 5.75 -24.43
C PRO A 19 -14.93 5.98 -23.08
N ARG A 20 -15.66 7.09 -22.99
CA ARG A 20 -16.50 7.37 -21.80
C ARG A 20 -17.57 6.31 -21.64
N CYS A 21 -17.86 5.92 -20.41
CA CYS A 21 -18.84 4.90 -20.07
C CYS A 21 -19.50 5.17 -18.71
N ASP A 22 -20.60 4.47 -18.45
CA ASP A 22 -21.17 4.36 -17.11
C ASP A 22 -20.46 3.26 -16.34
N MET A 23 -20.27 3.47 -15.03
CA MET A 23 -19.66 2.51 -14.12
C MET A 23 -20.62 2.23 -12.96
N LEU A 24 -21.01 0.97 -12.81
CA LEU A 24 -21.77 0.49 -11.65
C LEU A 24 -20.85 -0.14 -10.62
N ILE A 25 -20.88 0.38 -9.41
CA ILE A 25 -20.15 -0.15 -8.26
C ILE A 25 -21.16 -0.78 -7.31
N GLN A 26 -20.94 -2.03 -6.93
CA GLN A 26 -21.76 -2.77 -5.97
C GLN A 26 -20.86 -3.33 -4.86
N ASP A 27 -21.18 -2.97 -3.62
CA ASP A 27 -20.43 -3.43 -2.44
C ASP A 27 -18.91 -3.23 -2.55
N GLY A 28 -18.48 -2.07 -3.08
CA GLY A 28 -17.07 -1.71 -3.24
C GLY A 28 -16.38 -2.28 -4.48
N VAL A 29 -17.09 -3.04 -5.32
CA VAL A 29 -16.51 -3.67 -6.52
C VAL A 29 -17.16 -3.10 -7.78
N ILE A 30 -16.37 -2.85 -8.83
CA ILE A 30 -16.89 -2.49 -10.16
C ILE A 30 -17.62 -3.73 -10.72
N ALA A 31 -18.94 -3.66 -10.68
CA ALA A 31 -19.80 -4.75 -11.12
C ALA A 31 -20.06 -4.72 -12.63
N LYS A 32 -20.11 -3.51 -13.24
CA LYS A 32 -20.45 -3.35 -14.65
C LYS A 32 -19.86 -2.08 -15.22
N LEU A 33 -19.40 -2.17 -16.46
CA LEU A 33 -19.01 -1.04 -17.30
C LEU A 33 -19.84 -1.09 -18.59
N GLY A 34 -20.35 0.03 -19.07
CA GLY A 34 -21.14 0.06 -20.30
C GLY A 34 -21.68 1.46 -20.61
N LYS A 35 -22.47 1.57 -21.67
CA LYS A 35 -23.19 2.78 -22.00
C LYS A 35 -24.67 2.62 -21.59
N ASP A 36 -25.27 3.73 -21.17
CA ASP A 36 -26.70 3.82 -20.86
C ASP A 36 -27.18 2.75 -19.86
N LEU A 37 -26.40 2.52 -18.80
CA LEU A 37 -26.75 1.55 -17.76
C LEU A 37 -28.04 2.00 -17.05
N ASN A 38 -29.06 1.13 -17.03
CA ASN A 38 -30.39 1.41 -16.47
C ASN A 38 -30.60 0.82 -15.07
N GLU A 39 -29.53 0.43 -14.38
CA GLU A 39 -29.57 -0.10 -13.03
C GLU A 39 -29.94 0.97 -12.02
N SER A 40 -30.82 0.60 -11.05
CA SER A 40 -31.09 1.45 -9.91
C SER A 40 -29.90 1.47 -8.95
N ALA A 41 -29.51 2.64 -8.47
CA ALA A 41 -28.43 2.80 -7.53
C ALA A 41 -28.82 3.70 -6.37
N HIS A 42 -28.18 3.49 -5.19
CA HIS A 42 -28.40 4.34 -4.02
C HIS A 42 -27.83 5.75 -4.24
N PHE A 43 -26.74 5.84 -5.01
CA PHE A 43 -26.12 7.09 -5.38
C PHE A 43 -25.85 7.11 -6.89
N VAL A 44 -26.16 8.25 -7.50
CA VAL A 44 -25.83 8.51 -8.91
C VAL A 44 -24.89 9.72 -8.97
N ILE A 45 -23.74 9.55 -9.60
CA ILE A 45 -22.70 10.58 -9.75
C ILE A 45 -22.62 10.96 -11.23
N ASP A 46 -22.69 12.26 -11.52
CA ASP A 46 -22.36 12.78 -12.85
C ASP A 46 -20.83 12.72 -13.06
N GLY A 47 -20.38 11.79 -13.88
CA GLY A 47 -18.98 11.59 -14.24
C GLY A 47 -18.54 12.35 -15.48
N SER A 48 -19.41 13.16 -16.11
CA SER A 48 -19.11 13.84 -17.39
C SER A 48 -17.85 14.71 -17.38
N ARG A 49 -17.43 15.16 -16.18
CA ARG A 49 -16.20 15.94 -15.96
C ARG A 49 -15.16 15.20 -15.14
N LEU A 50 -15.37 13.92 -14.87
CA LEU A 50 -14.50 13.09 -14.05
C LEU A 50 -13.71 12.10 -14.90
N THR A 51 -12.57 11.69 -14.34
CA THR A 51 -11.73 10.62 -14.86
C THR A 51 -11.59 9.56 -13.77
N ALA A 52 -11.95 8.33 -14.11
CA ALA A 52 -11.70 7.17 -13.25
C ALA A 52 -10.36 6.54 -13.64
N LEU A 53 -9.49 6.37 -12.67
CA LEU A 53 -8.18 5.70 -12.80
C LEU A 53 -7.96 4.77 -11.63
N PRO A 54 -7.05 3.78 -11.75
CA PRO A 54 -6.63 2.98 -10.60
C PRO A 54 -6.18 3.87 -9.46
N GLY A 55 -6.44 3.44 -8.22
CA GLY A 55 -5.97 4.17 -7.04
C GLY A 55 -4.47 4.37 -7.07
N LEU A 56 -4.01 5.52 -6.60
CA LEU A 56 -2.58 5.82 -6.54
C LEU A 56 -1.94 5.00 -5.42
N PHE A 57 -0.69 4.59 -5.66
CA PHE A 57 0.12 3.88 -4.68
C PHE A 57 1.36 4.71 -4.33
N ASP A 58 1.58 4.97 -3.04
CA ASP A 58 2.79 5.63 -2.56
C ASP A 58 3.77 4.56 -2.05
N MET A 59 4.91 4.44 -2.72
CA MET A 59 5.91 3.41 -2.42
C MET A 59 6.79 3.75 -1.21
N HIS A 60 6.66 4.94 -0.61
CA HIS A 60 7.54 5.36 0.48
C HIS A 60 6.85 6.32 1.43
N VAL A 61 6.30 5.79 2.52
CA VAL A 61 5.69 6.60 3.58
C VAL A 61 6.17 6.19 4.97
N HIS A 62 6.07 7.11 5.92
CA HIS A 62 6.40 6.85 7.32
C HIS A 62 5.16 6.95 8.20
N LEU A 63 4.55 5.82 8.53
CA LEU A 63 3.40 5.78 9.43
C LEU A 63 3.78 5.84 10.92
N ARG A 64 5.08 5.71 11.25
CA ARG A 64 5.62 5.89 12.62
C ARG A 64 5.00 5.00 13.70
N ASP A 65 4.21 4.05 13.31
CA ASP A 65 3.52 3.09 14.17
C ASP A 65 4.02 1.66 13.84
N PRO A 66 4.58 0.96 14.80
CA PRO A 66 4.57 1.19 16.25
C PRO A 66 5.60 2.21 16.76
N GLY A 67 5.33 2.73 17.95
CA GLY A 67 6.29 3.35 18.87
C GLY A 67 6.61 4.83 18.69
N GLN A 68 6.20 5.46 17.59
CA GLN A 68 6.38 6.90 17.36
C GLN A 68 5.05 7.60 17.01
N THR A 69 3.95 7.10 17.55
CA THR A 69 2.57 7.54 17.23
C THR A 69 2.27 8.99 17.61
N HIS A 70 3.15 9.63 18.36
CA HIS A 70 3.08 11.09 18.59
C HIS A 70 3.46 11.92 17.36
N LYS A 71 4.07 11.32 16.33
CA LYS A 71 4.41 11.98 15.06
C LYS A 71 3.39 11.69 13.97
N GLU A 72 3.00 10.43 13.86
CA GLU A 72 2.03 9.89 12.91
C GLU A 72 1.61 8.50 13.39
N ASP A 73 0.42 8.04 13.01
CA ASP A 73 0.00 6.66 13.22
C ASP A 73 -0.65 6.06 11.95
N ILE A 74 -0.93 4.77 11.99
CA ILE A 74 -1.53 4.06 10.87
C ILE A 74 -2.86 4.66 10.46
N PHE A 75 -3.70 5.11 11.39
CA PHE A 75 -5.03 5.64 11.08
C PHE A 75 -4.98 7.05 10.51
N THR A 76 -4.18 7.94 11.12
CA THR A 76 -4.06 9.33 10.67
C THR A 76 -3.33 9.41 9.33
N GLY A 77 -2.25 8.64 9.15
CA GLY A 77 -1.55 8.55 7.88
C GLY A 77 -2.41 7.97 6.76
N SER A 78 -3.22 6.95 7.06
CA SER A 78 -4.18 6.39 6.10
C SER A 78 -5.28 7.38 5.73
N ALA A 79 -5.80 8.14 6.70
CA ALA A 79 -6.80 9.17 6.42
C ALA A 79 -6.23 10.27 5.50
N ALA A 80 -4.98 10.68 5.73
CA ALA A 80 -4.27 11.63 4.86
C ALA A 80 -4.06 11.06 3.44
N ALA A 81 -3.66 9.79 3.33
CA ALA A 81 -3.51 9.09 2.06
C ALA A 81 -4.82 9.08 1.26
N LEU A 82 -5.92 8.66 1.88
CA LEU A 82 -7.26 8.65 1.24
C LEU A 82 -7.69 10.05 0.80
N ALA A 83 -7.46 11.07 1.61
CA ALA A 83 -7.77 12.46 1.25
C ALA A 83 -6.98 12.94 0.03
N GLY A 84 -5.79 12.38 -0.22
CA GLY A 84 -4.96 12.63 -1.40
C GLY A 84 -5.26 11.72 -2.60
N GLY A 85 -6.22 10.78 -2.48
CA GLY A 85 -6.50 9.79 -3.54
C GLY A 85 -5.52 8.62 -3.59
N ILE A 86 -4.71 8.44 -2.55
CA ILE A 86 -3.80 7.30 -2.38
C ILE A 86 -4.60 6.14 -1.77
N THR A 87 -4.61 4.99 -2.42
CA THR A 87 -5.36 3.81 -1.97
C THR A 87 -4.47 2.69 -1.44
N GLY A 88 -3.17 2.77 -1.70
CA GLY A 88 -2.18 1.85 -1.18
C GLY A 88 -0.87 2.57 -0.83
N VAL A 89 -0.18 2.09 0.18
CA VAL A 89 1.11 2.65 0.63
C VAL A 89 2.10 1.55 1.03
N ALA A 90 3.40 1.77 0.77
CA ALA A 90 4.46 0.99 1.37
C ALA A 90 5.05 1.76 2.56
N CYS A 91 4.90 1.22 3.78
CA CYS A 91 5.37 1.90 4.98
C CYS A 91 6.78 1.45 5.38
N MET A 92 7.66 2.43 5.58
CA MET A 92 9.07 2.21 5.86
C MET A 92 9.33 1.61 7.24
N PRO A 93 10.44 0.83 7.38
CA PRO A 93 10.68 -0.01 8.54
C PRO A 93 11.23 0.72 9.79
N ASN A 94 11.50 2.03 9.71
CA ASN A 94 12.12 2.80 10.79
C ASN A 94 11.14 3.22 11.89
N THR A 95 10.43 2.24 12.41
CA THR A 95 9.53 2.32 13.58
C THR A 95 10.26 1.96 14.88
N SER A 96 9.55 1.87 16.01
CA SER A 96 10.12 1.46 17.30
C SER A 96 9.15 0.50 18.03
N PRO A 97 9.40 -0.84 18.01
CA PRO A 97 10.53 -1.52 17.36
C PRO A 97 10.52 -1.36 15.84
N ALA A 98 11.68 -1.60 15.21
CA ALA A 98 11.81 -1.64 13.75
C ALA A 98 11.02 -2.82 13.17
N ILE A 99 10.70 -2.78 11.85
CA ILE A 99 9.97 -3.87 11.20
C ILE A 99 10.96 -4.99 10.81
N ASP A 100 11.53 -5.64 11.80
CA ASP A 100 12.55 -6.69 11.69
C ASP A 100 12.08 -8.05 12.24
N SER A 101 10.82 -8.13 12.68
CA SER A 101 10.22 -9.33 13.26
C SER A 101 8.81 -9.58 12.71
N VAL A 102 8.42 -10.85 12.67
CA VAL A 102 7.07 -11.30 12.28
C VAL A 102 5.98 -10.61 13.11
N ASP A 103 6.21 -10.40 14.40
CA ASP A 103 5.22 -9.79 15.29
C ASP A 103 4.98 -8.33 14.94
N THR A 104 6.03 -7.58 14.58
CA THR A 104 5.88 -6.18 14.13
C THR A 104 5.14 -6.10 12.81
N VAL A 105 5.41 -7.00 11.86
CA VAL A 105 4.69 -7.06 10.58
C VAL A 105 3.20 -7.33 10.82
N ARG A 106 2.88 -8.36 11.62
CA ARG A 106 1.48 -8.71 11.95
C ARG A 106 0.74 -7.58 12.62
N TYR A 107 1.36 -6.91 13.59
CA TYR A 107 0.78 -5.73 14.24
C TYR A 107 0.33 -4.67 13.23
N ILE A 108 1.18 -4.36 12.24
CA ILE A 108 0.86 -3.37 11.20
C ILE A 108 -0.29 -3.88 10.33
N CYS A 109 -0.22 -5.12 9.85
CA CYS A 109 -1.25 -5.71 9.00
C CYS A 109 -2.62 -5.79 9.70
N GLU A 110 -2.65 -6.13 10.98
CA GLU A 110 -3.89 -6.16 11.78
C GLU A 110 -4.52 -4.76 11.90
N LYS A 111 -3.74 -3.73 12.18
CA LYS A 111 -4.23 -2.35 12.22
C LYS A 111 -4.67 -1.84 10.86
N ALA A 112 -3.92 -2.17 9.80
CA ALA A 112 -4.21 -1.80 8.43
C ALA A 112 -5.61 -2.24 7.98
N ALA A 113 -6.09 -3.39 8.45
CA ALA A 113 -7.41 -3.92 8.12
C ALA A 113 -8.58 -2.99 8.48
N TYR A 114 -8.36 -2.00 9.32
CA TYR A 114 -9.39 -1.04 9.76
C TYR A 114 -9.26 0.35 9.11
N THR A 115 -8.35 0.55 8.15
CA THR A 115 -8.05 1.89 7.61
C THR A 115 -8.73 2.20 6.27
N GLY A 116 -9.08 1.20 5.48
CA GLY A 116 -9.55 1.37 4.11
C GLY A 116 -8.44 1.68 3.09
N VAL A 117 -7.16 1.71 3.50
CA VAL A 117 -5.97 1.81 2.64
C VAL A 117 -5.23 0.48 2.69
N GLU A 118 -4.73 0.03 1.55
CA GLU A 118 -3.84 -1.11 1.49
C GLU A 118 -2.46 -0.72 2.02
N ILE A 119 -2.10 -1.19 3.22
CA ILE A 119 -0.80 -0.91 3.83
C ILE A 119 0.10 -2.12 3.65
N HIS A 120 1.21 -1.92 2.97
CA HIS A 120 2.22 -2.92 2.70
C HIS A 120 3.47 -2.62 3.54
N PRO A 121 3.75 -3.38 4.61
CA PRO A 121 4.97 -3.18 5.39
C PRO A 121 6.22 -3.45 4.58
N VAL A 122 7.23 -2.60 4.72
CA VAL A 122 8.61 -2.84 4.25
C VAL A 122 9.40 -3.39 5.44
N GLY A 123 10.02 -4.55 5.28
CA GLY A 123 10.86 -5.16 6.32
C GLY A 123 12.26 -4.53 6.35
N CYS A 124 12.95 -4.63 7.49
CA CYS A 124 14.35 -4.23 7.57
C CYS A 124 15.24 -5.16 6.74
N ILE A 125 16.32 -4.62 6.14
CA ILE A 125 17.42 -5.42 5.62
C ILE A 125 18.15 -6.07 6.78
N THR A 126 18.49 -5.27 7.81
CA THR A 126 19.25 -5.73 8.96
C THR A 126 18.46 -5.54 10.27
N LYS A 127 18.69 -6.39 11.24
CA LYS A 127 18.03 -6.34 12.54
C LYS A 127 18.27 -5.00 13.23
N GLY A 128 17.20 -4.34 13.61
CA GLY A 128 17.24 -3.03 14.25
C GLY A 128 17.83 -1.92 13.39
N LEU A 129 17.94 -2.09 12.07
CA LEU A 129 18.57 -1.13 11.15
C LEU A 129 20.03 -0.84 11.52
N LYS A 130 20.80 -1.86 11.92
CA LYS A 130 22.19 -1.69 12.41
C LYS A 130 23.26 -1.93 11.36
N GLY A 131 22.89 -2.44 10.18
CA GLY A 131 23.82 -2.77 9.10
C GLY A 131 24.63 -4.06 9.35
N GLU A 132 24.35 -4.81 10.42
CA GLU A 132 25.15 -5.95 10.87
C GLU A 132 24.51 -7.30 10.48
N GLU A 133 23.49 -7.72 11.21
CA GLU A 133 22.82 -9.01 11.05
C GLU A 133 21.60 -8.88 10.15
N MET A 134 21.52 -9.69 9.11
CA MET A 134 20.36 -9.72 8.20
C MET A 134 19.10 -10.26 8.89
N CYS A 135 17.95 -9.76 8.50
CA CYS A 135 16.66 -10.31 8.93
C CYS A 135 16.36 -11.64 8.22
N ASP A 136 15.43 -12.40 8.77
CA ASP A 136 14.87 -13.57 8.09
C ASP A 136 13.79 -13.10 7.10
N TYR A 137 14.20 -12.82 5.86
CA TYR A 137 13.29 -12.30 4.82
C TYR A 137 12.18 -13.28 4.47
N ALA A 138 12.43 -14.60 4.55
CA ALA A 138 11.39 -15.58 4.26
C ALA A 138 10.27 -15.51 5.30
N ALA A 139 10.62 -15.49 6.58
CA ALA A 139 9.65 -15.35 7.65
C ALA A 139 8.90 -14.01 7.62
N LEU A 140 9.61 -12.92 7.30
CA LEU A 140 8.97 -11.60 7.15
C LEU A 140 8.04 -11.54 5.94
N LYS A 141 8.41 -12.18 4.81
CA LYS A 141 7.56 -12.28 3.63
C LYS A 141 6.29 -13.06 3.92
N ASP A 142 6.40 -14.20 4.58
CA ASP A 142 5.25 -15.01 4.98
C ASP A 142 4.33 -14.24 5.95
N ALA A 143 4.87 -13.30 6.72
CA ALA A 143 4.10 -12.40 7.56
C ALA A 143 3.44 -11.24 6.79
N GLY A 144 3.92 -10.89 5.59
CA GLY A 144 3.24 -9.94 4.72
C GLY A 144 4.04 -8.72 4.26
N ILE A 145 5.39 -8.72 4.35
CA ILE A 145 6.17 -7.61 3.78
C ILE A 145 6.16 -7.65 2.23
N CYS A 146 6.24 -6.47 1.61
CA CYS A 146 6.31 -6.32 0.16
C CYS A 146 7.72 -6.02 -0.37
N ALA A 147 8.60 -5.50 0.48
CA ALA A 147 9.94 -5.04 0.15
C ALA A 147 10.85 -5.07 1.37
N ILE A 148 12.13 -4.81 1.18
CA ILE A 148 13.12 -4.65 2.25
C ILE A 148 13.88 -3.34 2.10
N SER A 149 14.19 -2.68 3.23
CA SER A 149 14.94 -1.43 3.27
C SER A 149 15.50 -1.19 4.68
N ASP A 150 16.68 -0.57 4.77
CA ASP A 150 17.17 0.05 6.02
C ASP A 150 17.07 1.57 5.91
N ASP A 151 15.88 2.05 5.57
CA ASP A 151 15.58 3.47 5.34
C ASP A 151 16.15 4.39 6.42
N GLY A 152 16.90 5.39 5.96
CA GLY A 152 17.60 6.37 6.80
C GLY A 152 18.91 5.85 7.42
N ARG A 153 19.30 4.58 7.19
CA ARG A 153 20.54 3.97 7.70
C ARG A 153 21.17 3.10 6.61
N PRO A 154 22.26 3.54 5.95
CA PRO A 154 22.87 2.78 4.88
C PRO A 154 23.49 1.48 5.42
N VAL A 155 23.33 0.40 4.66
CA VAL A 155 24.09 -0.84 4.88
C VAL A 155 25.49 -0.66 4.27
N GLU A 156 26.47 -0.37 5.11
CA GLU A 156 27.84 -0.04 4.66
C GLU A 156 28.61 -1.27 4.13
N CYS A 157 28.27 -2.47 4.61
CA CYS A 157 28.93 -3.70 4.18
C CYS A 157 28.41 -4.13 2.79
N ALA A 158 29.24 -4.04 1.77
CA ALA A 158 28.91 -4.43 0.41
C ALA A 158 28.47 -5.90 0.30
N GLU A 159 29.07 -6.81 1.08
CA GLU A 159 28.68 -8.23 1.08
C GLU A 159 27.29 -8.43 1.68
N THR A 160 26.96 -7.75 2.78
CA THR A 160 25.60 -7.77 3.36
C THR A 160 24.58 -7.28 2.36
N MET A 161 24.85 -6.16 1.66
CA MET A 161 23.96 -5.62 0.63
C MET A 161 23.83 -6.59 -0.56
N ARG A 162 24.93 -7.19 -1.00
CA ARG A 162 24.90 -8.19 -2.08
C ARG A 162 24.03 -9.41 -1.72
N GLN A 163 24.15 -9.90 -0.50
CA GLN A 163 23.31 -11.01 0.00
C GLN A 163 21.85 -10.60 0.11
N ALA A 164 21.57 -9.37 0.58
CA ALA A 164 20.21 -8.83 0.67
C ALA A 164 19.53 -8.79 -0.71
N LEU A 165 20.25 -8.33 -1.75
CA LEU A 165 19.76 -8.31 -3.12
C LEU A 165 19.45 -9.72 -3.63
N ILE A 166 20.35 -10.68 -3.44
CA ILE A 166 20.17 -12.07 -3.90
C ILE A 166 18.98 -12.73 -3.20
N GLN A 167 18.89 -12.59 -1.88
CA GLN A 167 17.80 -13.21 -1.11
C GLN A 167 16.47 -12.51 -1.38
N GLY A 168 16.48 -11.18 -1.52
CA GLY A 168 15.29 -10.40 -1.86
C GLY A 168 14.74 -10.80 -3.24
N ASP A 169 15.60 -10.90 -4.25
CA ASP A 169 15.21 -11.32 -5.59
C ASP A 169 14.63 -12.75 -5.59
N ALA A 170 15.30 -13.70 -4.93
CA ALA A 170 14.83 -15.08 -4.80
C ALA A 170 13.45 -15.20 -4.15
N LEU A 171 13.10 -14.27 -3.29
CA LEU A 171 11.79 -14.18 -2.63
C LEU A 171 10.81 -13.26 -3.36
N GLY A 172 11.20 -12.61 -4.44
CA GLY A 172 10.37 -11.61 -5.14
C GLY A 172 10.06 -10.38 -4.29
N LEU A 173 11.00 -9.99 -3.41
CA LEU A 173 10.92 -8.76 -2.63
C LEU A 173 11.69 -7.65 -3.35
N SER A 174 11.09 -6.47 -3.44
CA SER A 174 11.80 -5.28 -3.88
C SER A 174 12.79 -4.82 -2.81
N LEU A 175 13.93 -4.26 -3.23
CA LEU A 175 14.84 -3.57 -2.34
C LEU A 175 14.75 -2.07 -2.63
N ILE A 176 14.24 -1.31 -1.67
CA ILE A 176 14.02 0.13 -1.82
C ILE A 176 15.29 0.86 -1.40
N HIS A 177 15.91 1.53 -2.36
CA HIS A 177 17.04 2.42 -2.14
C HIS A 177 16.56 3.86 -2.04
N ILE A 178 17.10 4.57 -1.06
CA ILE A 178 16.95 6.02 -0.91
C ILE A 178 18.33 6.57 -0.67
#